data_29907f988dfed33e216b493cadae5a49
#
_entry.id   29907f988dfed33e216b493cadae5a49
#
_cell.length_a   1.000
_cell.length_b   1.000
_cell.length_c   1.000
_cell.angle_alpha   90.00
_cell.angle_beta   90.00
_cell.angle_gamma   90.00
#
_symmetry.space_group_name_H-M   'P 1'
#
loop_
_entity.id
_entity.type
_entity.pdbx_description
1 polymer ?
#
loop_
_entity_poly.entity_id
_entity_poly.type
_entity_poly.pdbx_seq_one_letter_code
_entity_poly.pdbx_strand_id
1 'polypeptide(L)'
;MATSPARGRAALSRRAATAASGYLRKHAFVPRYGVAERLSLVTDDGVRLAGARLQGPTDALATVVLIHGFSQSSRMPRIHHFAHSLARRVHVIVPDLRGHGASGGVSSMGPKEPLDVKAAVEAADPALPVVTVGISLGGAAVLLHAGTFGGVAGVVSISGPAWWGAWDTPATKRIQRYAMTPAGRRFLSVFLRTRIAQVCEGVPHAEEQVKAIAPAFTLVVADPADHYFAEEHPQTIYRWANEPKDLWLLPGTGHGTDLLSPRFTDRLLAELHRRLR
;
A
#
# COMPACT_ATOMS: atom_id res chain seq x y z
N MET A 1 12.26 -43.10 23.15
CA MET A 1 13.27 -42.09 22.78
C MET A 1 12.69 -40.70 23.07
N ALA A 2 13.09 -40.10 24.20
CA ALA A 2 12.58 -38.79 24.63
C ALA A 2 13.42 -37.68 23.97
N THR A 3 12.77 -36.83 23.16
CA THR A 3 13.42 -35.67 22.57
C THR A 3 13.75 -34.64 23.65
N SER A 4 15.02 -34.31 23.81
CA SER A 4 15.52 -33.40 24.84
C SER A 4 14.87 -32.01 24.75
N PRO A 5 14.29 -31.44 25.83
CA PRO A 5 13.62 -30.13 25.86
C PRO A 5 14.56 -28.96 25.49
N ALA A 6 15.87 -29.12 25.54
CA ALA A 6 16.85 -28.11 25.16
C ALA A 6 16.90 -27.88 23.63
N ARG A 7 16.69 -28.91 22.80
CA ARG A 7 16.66 -28.77 21.33
C ARG A 7 15.41 -28.02 20.85
N GLY A 8 14.27 -28.19 21.52
CA GLY A 8 13.03 -27.46 21.21
C GLY A 8 13.13 -25.96 21.50
N ARG A 9 13.76 -25.57 22.63
CA ARG A 9 13.96 -24.15 22.98
C ARG A 9 14.93 -23.44 22.03
N ALA A 10 16.01 -24.11 21.61
CA ALA A 10 16.97 -23.54 20.66
C ALA A 10 16.36 -23.36 19.25
N ALA A 11 15.51 -24.28 18.81
CA ALA A 11 14.80 -24.18 17.52
C ALA A 11 13.74 -23.06 17.53
N LEU A 12 13.01 -22.89 18.63
CA LEU A 12 12.06 -21.81 18.83
C LEU A 12 12.76 -20.44 18.88
N SER A 13 13.91 -20.33 19.55
CA SER A 13 14.68 -19.09 19.61
C SER A 13 15.26 -18.70 18.24
N ARG A 14 15.75 -19.66 17.47
CA ARG A 14 16.23 -19.43 16.08
C ARG A 14 15.11 -18.99 15.14
N ARG A 15 13.94 -19.63 15.20
CA ARG A 15 12.76 -19.23 14.40
C ARG A 15 12.27 -17.83 14.79
N ALA A 16 12.23 -17.51 16.07
CA ALA A 16 11.87 -16.18 16.55
C ALA A 16 12.88 -15.11 16.12
N ALA A 17 14.18 -15.40 16.20
CA ALA A 17 15.26 -14.51 15.76
C ALA A 17 15.21 -14.28 14.23
N THR A 18 14.92 -15.32 13.44
CA THR A 18 14.79 -15.21 11.98
C THR A 18 13.54 -14.40 11.62
N ALA A 19 12.42 -14.61 12.30
CA ALA A 19 11.21 -13.83 12.10
C ALA A 19 11.41 -12.35 12.50
N ALA A 20 12.06 -12.08 13.63
CA ALA A 20 12.41 -10.73 14.07
C ALA A 20 13.38 -10.03 13.10
N SER A 21 14.39 -10.74 12.61
CA SER A 21 15.34 -10.23 11.61
C SER A 21 14.62 -9.91 10.27
N GLY A 22 13.72 -10.78 9.81
CA GLY A 22 12.91 -10.54 8.63
C GLY A 22 11.99 -9.33 8.81
N TYR A 23 11.36 -9.21 9.96
CA TYR A 23 10.52 -8.08 10.32
C TYR A 23 11.31 -6.76 10.36
N LEU A 24 12.47 -6.73 11.01
CA LEU A 24 13.36 -5.56 11.07
C LEU A 24 13.82 -5.13 9.69
N ARG A 25 14.18 -6.06 8.80
CA ARG A 25 14.55 -5.74 7.41
C ARG A 25 13.39 -5.11 6.62
N LYS A 26 12.16 -5.55 6.86
CA LYS A 26 10.96 -4.99 6.21
C LYS A 26 10.61 -3.59 6.73
N HIS A 27 10.87 -3.30 8.00
CA HIS A 27 10.40 -2.11 8.70
C HIS A 27 11.53 -1.14 9.10
N ALA A 28 12.80 -1.48 8.82
CA ALA A 28 13.90 -0.54 9.00
C ALA A 28 13.70 0.69 8.10
N PHE A 29 13.86 1.88 8.66
CA PHE A 29 13.80 3.11 7.86
C PHE A 29 15.10 3.29 7.09
N VAL A 30 15.02 3.51 5.78
CA VAL A 30 16.19 3.95 5.02
C VAL A 30 16.54 5.38 5.39
N PRO A 31 17.84 5.70 5.54
CA PRO A 31 18.29 7.08 5.64
C PRO A 31 17.83 7.88 4.42
N ARG A 32 17.77 9.19 4.54
CA ARG A 32 17.39 10.07 3.43
C ARG A 32 18.43 9.94 2.32
N TYR A 33 18.02 9.40 1.18
CA TYR A 33 18.85 9.39 -0.02
C TYR A 33 18.55 10.63 -0.86
N GLY A 34 19.61 11.24 -1.36
CA GLY A 34 19.77 12.62 -1.77
C GLY A 34 19.02 13.14 -3.00
N VAL A 35 18.01 12.48 -3.56
CA VAL A 35 17.33 12.96 -4.79
C VAL A 35 15.82 13.14 -4.60
N ALA A 36 15.26 12.75 -3.49
CA ALA A 36 13.84 12.93 -3.23
C ALA A 36 13.57 14.30 -2.58
N GLU A 37 12.72 15.09 -3.20
CA GLU A 37 12.17 16.30 -2.61
C GLU A 37 11.22 15.92 -1.45
N ARG A 38 11.26 16.69 -0.36
CA ARG A 38 10.32 16.49 0.75
C ARG A 38 8.93 16.96 0.35
N LEU A 39 7.97 16.08 0.51
CA LEU A 39 6.56 16.38 0.30
C LEU A 39 5.89 16.80 1.62
N SER A 40 5.10 17.87 1.56
CA SER A 40 4.21 18.29 2.64
C SER A 40 2.87 18.66 2.04
N LEU A 41 1.81 17.93 2.41
CA LEU A 41 0.46 18.11 1.93
C LEU A 41 -0.50 18.33 3.10
N VAL A 42 -1.68 18.84 2.81
CA VAL A 42 -2.79 18.95 3.78
C VAL A 42 -4.02 18.36 3.14
N THR A 43 -4.67 17.42 3.83
CA THR A 43 -5.93 16.82 3.38
C THR A 43 -7.12 17.76 3.61
N ASP A 44 -8.25 17.49 2.96
CA ASP A 44 -9.48 18.28 3.13
C ASP A 44 -9.99 18.31 4.59
N ASP A 45 -9.70 17.27 5.36
CA ASP A 45 -10.02 17.21 6.79
C ASP A 45 -8.87 17.70 7.70
N GLY A 46 -7.90 18.45 7.13
CA GLY A 46 -6.86 19.18 7.85
C GLY A 46 -5.67 18.34 8.34
N VAL A 47 -5.53 17.09 7.93
CA VAL A 47 -4.38 16.25 8.30
C VAL A 47 -3.15 16.65 7.47
N ARG A 48 -2.04 16.92 8.15
CA ARG A 48 -0.75 17.15 7.48
C ARG A 48 -0.10 15.83 7.12
N LEU A 49 0.21 15.67 5.84
CA LEU A 49 0.92 14.51 5.33
C LEU A 49 2.36 14.90 4.98
N ALA A 50 3.28 14.04 5.34
CA ALA A 50 4.67 14.07 4.88
C ALA A 50 4.87 13.00 3.80
N GLY A 51 5.97 13.08 3.07
CA GLY A 51 6.31 12.07 2.07
C GLY A 51 7.53 12.47 1.26
N ALA A 52 7.61 11.91 0.05
CA ALA A 52 8.67 12.16 -0.91
C ALA A 52 8.09 12.37 -2.31
N ARG A 53 8.72 13.28 -3.07
CA ARG A 53 8.54 13.45 -4.51
C ARG A 53 9.83 13.05 -5.21
N LEU A 54 9.75 12.21 -6.21
CA LEU A 54 10.87 11.82 -7.07
C LEU A 54 10.58 12.29 -8.48
N GLN A 55 11.49 13.09 -9.00
CA GLN A 55 11.40 13.54 -10.40
C GLN A 55 11.81 12.38 -11.32
N GLY A 56 10.96 12.09 -12.29
CA GLY A 56 11.28 11.22 -13.41
C GLY A 56 12.03 11.98 -14.52
N PRO A 57 12.23 11.35 -15.68
CA PRO A 57 12.82 12.01 -16.86
C PRO A 57 11.90 13.14 -17.36
N THR A 58 12.46 14.04 -18.16
CA THR A 58 11.73 15.21 -18.71
C THR A 58 10.59 14.83 -19.66
N ASP A 59 10.68 13.65 -20.26
CA ASP A 59 9.66 13.04 -21.12
C ASP A 59 8.79 12.01 -20.38
N ALA A 60 8.67 12.13 -19.05
CA ALA A 60 7.85 11.25 -18.24
C ALA A 60 6.39 11.25 -18.74
N LEU A 61 5.83 10.05 -18.93
CA LEU A 61 4.47 9.88 -19.49
C LEU A 61 3.35 10.14 -18.47
N ALA A 62 3.66 10.12 -17.18
CA ALA A 62 2.67 10.20 -16.11
C ALA A 62 3.31 10.58 -14.78
N THR A 63 2.46 10.96 -13.82
CA THR A 63 2.78 10.93 -12.41
C THR A 63 2.16 9.69 -11.74
N VAL A 64 2.97 8.89 -11.06
CA VAL A 64 2.50 7.80 -10.21
C VAL A 64 2.40 8.28 -8.77
N VAL A 65 1.20 8.17 -8.19
CA VAL A 65 0.97 8.36 -6.75
C VAL A 65 1.02 7.00 -6.08
N LEU A 66 2.12 6.70 -5.36
CA LEU A 66 2.37 5.41 -4.73
C LEU A 66 1.94 5.43 -3.26
N ILE A 67 0.96 4.61 -2.92
CA ILE A 67 0.35 4.52 -1.58
C ILE A 67 0.77 3.22 -0.90
N HIS A 68 1.45 3.33 0.22
CA HIS A 68 1.94 2.19 1.01
C HIS A 68 0.85 1.48 1.82
N GLY A 69 1.16 0.29 2.32
CA GLY A 69 0.28 -0.50 3.18
C GLY A 69 0.33 -0.11 4.66
N PHE A 70 -0.46 -0.82 5.46
CA PHE A 70 -0.50 -0.65 6.91
C PHE A 70 0.89 -0.84 7.55
N SER A 71 1.21 -0.03 8.55
CA SER A 71 2.49 0.02 9.27
C SER A 71 3.73 0.26 8.39
N GLN A 72 3.55 0.86 7.22
CA GLN A 72 4.62 1.22 6.30
C GLN A 72 4.77 2.74 6.18
N SER A 73 5.71 3.18 5.35
CA SER A 73 5.93 4.59 5.02
C SER A 73 6.77 4.72 3.74
N SER A 74 6.85 5.92 3.18
CA SER A 74 7.73 6.25 2.04
C SER A 74 9.20 5.89 2.28
N ARG A 75 9.63 5.76 3.54
CA ARG A 75 11.00 5.45 3.94
C ARG A 75 11.27 3.97 4.22
N MET A 76 10.29 3.10 4.03
CA MET A 76 10.51 1.64 4.10
C MET A 76 11.33 1.17 2.91
N PRO A 77 12.32 0.27 3.10
CA PRO A 77 13.26 -0.10 2.03
C PRO A 77 12.59 -0.52 0.75
N ARG A 78 11.58 -1.39 0.80
CA ARG A 78 10.89 -1.89 -0.39
C ARG A 78 10.06 -0.82 -1.09
N ILE A 79 9.36 0.04 -0.34
CA ILE A 79 8.60 1.17 -0.89
C ILE A 79 9.57 2.16 -1.55
N HIS A 80 10.65 2.51 -0.83
CA HIS A 80 11.68 3.41 -1.33
C HIS A 80 12.32 2.90 -2.64
N HIS A 81 12.77 1.64 -2.67
CA HIS A 81 13.36 1.06 -3.87
C HIS A 81 12.37 0.98 -5.03
N PHE A 82 11.12 0.64 -4.76
CA PHE A 82 10.08 0.60 -5.79
C PHE A 82 9.80 1.99 -6.36
N ALA A 83 9.66 3.01 -5.50
CA ALA A 83 9.49 4.39 -5.93
C ALA A 83 10.63 4.87 -6.82
N HIS A 84 11.90 4.61 -6.43
CA HIS A 84 13.06 4.95 -7.24
C HIS A 84 13.12 4.16 -8.57
N SER A 85 12.65 2.93 -8.56
CA SER A 85 12.60 2.13 -9.79
C SER A 85 11.53 2.65 -10.76
N LEU A 86 10.38 3.09 -10.27
CA LEU A 86 9.35 3.76 -11.07
C LEU A 86 9.85 5.11 -11.60
N ALA A 87 10.56 5.87 -10.76
CA ALA A 87 11.07 7.21 -11.12
C ALA A 87 12.08 7.21 -12.28
N ARG A 88 12.52 6.05 -12.75
CA ARG A 88 13.30 5.92 -13.99
C ARG A 88 12.49 6.26 -15.26
N ARG A 89 11.15 6.28 -15.19
CA ARG A 89 10.25 6.44 -16.34
C ARG A 89 9.09 7.39 -16.11
N VAL A 90 8.70 7.63 -14.85
CA VAL A 90 7.54 8.45 -14.47
C VAL A 90 7.91 9.34 -13.30
N HIS A 91 7.19 10.43 -13.08
CA HIS A 91 7.26 11.14 -11.80
C HIS A 91 6.59 10.32 -10.70
N VAL A 92 7.08 10.39 -9.47
CA VAL A 92 6.51 9.60 -8.36
C VAL A 92 6.26 10.50 -7.15
N ILE A 93 5.06 10.40 -6.60
CA ILE A 93 4.67 11.00 -5.32
C ILE A 93 4.37 9.87 -4.35
N VAL A 94 5.02 9.89 -3.18
CA VAL A 94 4.87 8.85 -2.15
C VAL A 94 4.54 9.54 -0.82
N PRO A 95 3.26 9.80 -0.51
CA PRO A 95 2.89 10.30 0.81
C PRO A 95 3.04 9.19 1.87
N ASP A 96 3.38 9.56 3.09
CA ASP A 96 3.06 8.75 4.26
C ASP A 96 1.58 8.95 4.56
N LEU A 97 0.78 7.88 4.62
CA LEU A 97 -0.64 7.95 4.97
C LEU A 97 -0.84 8.55 6.37
N ARG A 98 -2.02 9.08 6.64
CA ARG A 98 -2.39 9.54 7.98
C ARG A 98 -2.03 8.55 9.06
N GLY A 99 -1.48 9.01 10.16
CA GLY A 99 -1.03 8.16 11.25
C GLY A 99 0.23 7.36 10.98
N HIS A 100 0.84 7.40 9.80
CA HIS A 100 2.04 6.64 9.44
C HIS A 100 3.27 7.55 9.26
N GLY A 101 4.44 6.98 9.45
CA GLY A 101 5.73 7.62 9.16
C GLY A 101 5.91 8.98 9.83
N ALA A 102 6.00 10.04 9.03
CA ALA A 102 6.13 11.43 9.48
C ALA A 102 4.83 12.24 9.33
N SER A 103 3.75 11.63 8.84
CA SER A 103 2.44 12.27 8.70
C SER A 103 1.74 12.46 10.03
N GLY A 104 0.84 13.43 10.08
CA GLY A 104 -0.06 13.72 11.20
C GLY A 104 -1.24 12.73 11.29
N GLY A 105 -2.18 13.04 12.17
CA GLY A 105 -3.43 12.31 12.31
C GLY A 105 -3.27 10.88 12.85
N VAL A 106 -4.32 10.09 12.64
CA VAL A 106 -4.39 8.66 12.98
C VAL A 106 -5.01 7.91 11.81
N SER A 107 -4.54 6.69 11.53
CA SER A 107 -5.13 5.83 10.51
C SER A 107 -6.52 5.38 10.92
N SER A 108 -7.48 5.54 10.02
CA SER A 108 -8.83 5.01 10.18
C SER A 108 -8.93 3.53 9.82
N MET A 109 -7.87 2.99 9.22
CA MET A 109 -7.82 1.64 8.66
C MET A 109 -8.79 1.44 7.48
N GLY A 110 -9.05 2.49 6.70
CA GLY A 110 -9.82 2.39 5.46
C GLY A 110 -10.60 3.65 5.06
N PRO A 111 -11.60 4.11 5.83
CA PRO A 111 -12.57 5.09 5.34
C PRO A 111 -12.01 6.48 5.02
N LYS A 112 -10.97 6.92 5.72
CA LYS A 112 -10.41 8.29 5.57
C LYS A 112 -9.13 8.35 4.75
N GLU A 113 -8.47 7.23 4.50
CA GLU A 113 -7.25 7.16 3.70
C GLU A 113 -7.45 7.65 2.24
N PRO A 114 -8.65 7.56 1.61
CA PRO A 114 -8.90 8.17 0.31
C PRO A 114 -8.67 9.69 0.26
N LEU A 115 -8.84 10.42 1.37
CA LEU A 115 -8.52 11.85 1.44
C LEU A 115 -7.00 12.12 1.35
N ASP A 116 -6.18 11.19 1.84
CA ASP A 116 -4.72 11.26 1.72
C ASP A 116 -4.29 11.04 0.27
N VAL A 117 -4.95 10.11 -0.41
CA VAL A 117 -4.73 9.86 -1.84
C VAL A 117 -5.12 11.09 -2.66
N LYS A 118 -6.28 11.70 -2.35
CA LYS A 118 -6.75 12.94 -3.00
C LYS A 118 -5.72 14.05 -2.91
N ALA A 119 -5.23 14.36 -1.71
CA ALA A 119 -4.22 15.39 -1.51
C ALA A 119 -2.92 15.11 -2.31
N ALA A 120 -2.55 13.84 -2.48
CA ALA A 120 -1.37 13.45 -3.26
C ALA A 120 -1.63 13.53 -4.78
N VAL A 121 -2.82 13.21 -5.26
CA VAL A 121 -3.24 13.34 -6.66
C VAL A 121 -3.26 14.82 -7.06
N GLU A 122 -3.83 15.69 -6.23
CA GLU A 122 -3.89 17.14 -6.46
C GLU A 122 -2.51 17.81 -6.47
N ALA A 123 -1.52 17.18 -5.84
CA ALA A 123 -0.13 17.66 -5.86
C ALA A 123 0.65 17.24 -7.11
N ALA A 124 0.08 16.42 -8.00
CA ALA A 124 0.70 16.02 -9.25
C ALA A 124 0.72 17.18 -10.27
N ASP A 125 1.60 17.06 -11.26
CA ASP A 125 1.59 18.00 -12.38
C ASP A 125 0.28 17.83 -13.19
N PRO A 126 -0.55 18.86 -13.31
CA PRO A 126 -1.82 18.79 -14.04
C PRO A 126 -1.66 18.55 -15.55
N ALA A 127 -0.45 18.76 -16.10
CA ALA A 127 -0.17 18.48 -17.51
C ALA A 127 0.03 17.00 -17.81
N LEU A 128 0.18 16.16 -16.78
CA LEU A 128 0.44 14.73 -16.93
C LEU A 128 -0.70 13.89 -16.38
N PRO A 129 -1.03 12.76 -17.02
CA PRO A 129 -1.98 11.81 -16.46
C PRO A 129 -1.47 11.26 -15.12
N VAL A 130 -2.37 11.10 -14.16
CA VAL A 130 -2.06 10.53 -12.85
C VAL A 130 -2.52 9.09 -12.80
N VAL A 131 -1.63 8.20 -12.33
CA VAL A 131 -1.97 6.81 -12.00
C VAL A 131 -1.71 6.58 -10.52
N THR A 132 -2.71 6.08 -9.81
CA THR A 132 -2.54 5.68 -8.41
C THR A 132 -2.13 4.22 -8.32
N VAL A 133 -1.11 3.92 -7.51
CA VAL A 133 -0.62 2.57 -7.24
C VAL A 133 -0.66 2.35 -5.74
N GLY A 134 -1.56 1.49 -5.27
CA GLY A 134 -1.74 1.23 -3.85
C GLY A 134 -1.39 -0.19 -3.45
N ILE A 135 -0.85 -0.37 -2.24
CA ILE A 135 -0.40 -1.64 -1.70
C ILE A 135 -1.21 -1.98 -0.45
N SER A 136 -1.85 -3.15 -0.38
CA SER A 136 -2.62 -3.61 0.78
C SER A 136 -3.67 -2.57 1.21
N LEU A 137 -3.59 -1.98 2.41
CA LEU A 137 -4.43 -0.85 2.82
C LEU A 137 -4.44 0.28 1.78
N GLY A 138 -3.27 0.62 1.23
CA GLY A 138 -3.16 1.59 0.14
C GLY A 138 -3.90 1.16 -1.12
N GLY A 139 -3.94 -0.15 -1.40
CA GLY A 139 -4.69 -0.72 -2.53
C GLY A 139 -6.19 -0.47 -2.43
N ALA A 140 -6.76 -0.61 -1.23
CA ALA A 140 -8.15 -0.22 -1.00
C ALA A 140 -8.35 1.30 -1.07
N ALA A 141 -7.42 2.07 -0.50
CA ALA A 141 -7.51 3.54 -0.49
C ALA A 141 -7.53 4.13 -1.91
N VAL A 142 -6.72 3.62 -2.84
CA VAL A 142 -6.70 4.10 -4.24
C VAL A 142 -7.97 3.73 -5.00
N LEU A 143 -8.55 2.55 -4.75
CA LEU A 143 -9.84 2.16 -5.34
C LEU A 143 -10.97 3.06 -4.86
N LEU A 144 -11.08 3.25 -3.55
CA LEU A 144 -12.08 4.14 -2.94
C LEU A 144 -11.90 5.59 -3.41
N HIS A 145 -10.66 6.08 -3.48
CA HIS A 145 -10.37 7.43 -3.97
C HIS A 145 -10.86 7.60 -5.42
N ALA A 146 -10.44 6.74 -6.32
CA ALA A 146 -10.72 6.90 -7.74
C ALA A 146 -12.23 6.84 -8.04
N GLY A 147 -12.96 5.97 -7.37
CA GLY A 147 -14.41 5.89 -7.55
C GLY A 147 -15.20 7.01 -6.87
N THR A 148 -14.62 7.69 -5.87
CA THR A 148 -15.29 8.78 -5.14
C THR A 148 -14.95 10.15 -5.73
N PHE A 149 -13.68 10.38 -6.05
CA PHE A 149 -13.17 11.70 -6.45
C PHE A 149 -12.73 11.76 -7.92
N GLY A 150 -12.43 10.62 -8.55
CA GLY A 150 -11.91 10.60 -9.92
C GLY A 150 -10.50 11.20 -10.02
N GLY A 151 -10.26 11.94 -11.12
CA GLY A 151 -9.01 12.71 -11.33
C GLY A 151 -7.78 11.85 -11.65
N VAL A 152 -7.97 10.58 -12.03
CA VAL A 152 -6.89 9.66 -12.37
C VAL A 152 -7.14 8.99 -13.73
N ALA A 153 -6.06 8.70 -14.44
CA ALA A 153 -6.09 7.93 -15.68
C ALA A 153 -6.17 6.42 -15.44
N GLY A 154 -5.76 5.99 -14.25
CA GLY A 154 -5.81 4.59 -13.88
C GLY A 154 -5.48 4.31 -12.42
N VAL A 155 -5.86 3.11 -12.00
CA VAL A 155 -5.67 2.60 -10.64
C VAL A 155 -5.01 1.23 -10.69
N VAL A 156 -4.00 1.03 -9.87
CA VAL A 156 -3.33 -0.26 -9.65
C VAL A 156 -3.47 -0.64 -8.18
N SER A 157 -4.23 -1.68 -7.89
CA SER A 157 -4.40 -2.22 -6.53
C SER A 157 -3.57 -3.49 -6.37
N ILE A 158 -2.54 -3.45 -5.51
CA ILE A 158 -1.63 -4.56 -5.24
C ILE A 158 -2.00 -5.16 -3.87
N SER A 159 -2.47 -6.41 -3.85
CA SER A 159 -2.92 -7.10 -2.64
C SER A 159 -3.92 -6.28 -1.81
N GLY A 160 -4.74 -5.45 -2.47
CA GLY A 160 -5.76 -4.65 -1.81
C GLY A 160 -6.98 -5.50 -1.44
N PRO A 161 -7.58 -5.31 -0.25
CA PRO A 161 -8.84 -5.96 0.08
C PRO A 161 -10.02 -5.29 -0.65
N ALA A 162 -11.00 -6.09 -1.06
CA ALA A 162 -12.29 -5.60 -1.55
C ALA A 162 -13.17 -5.05 -0.40
N TRP A 163 -13.01 -5.63 0.77
CA TRP A 163 -13.60 -5.22 2.06
C TRP A 163 -12.74 -5.75 3.17
N TRP A 164 -12.84 -5.19 4.35
CA TRP A 164 -12.37 -5.81 5.56
C TRP A 164 -13.14 -5.26 6.77
N GLY A 165 -13.04 -5.90 7.89
CA GLY A 165 -13.76 -5.59 9.13
C GLY A 165 -14.09 -6.88 9.86
N ALA A 166 -14.30 -7.96 9.13
CA ALA A 166 -14.57 -9.28 9.68
C ALA A 166 -13.31 -10.01 10.18
N TRP A 167 -12.09 -9.55 9.79
CA TRP A 167 -10.82 -10.16 10.22
C TRP A 167 -10.82 -11.69 10.05
N ASP A 168 -11.08 -12.16 8.86
CA ASP A 168 -11.43 -13.54 8.51
C ASP A 168 -10.24 -14.48 8.42
N THR A 169 -9.03 -13.97 8.10
CA THR A 169 -7.83 -14.80 8.05
C THR A 169 -7.09 -14.87 9.39
N PRO A 170 -6.26 -15.91 9.63
CA PRO A 170 -5.41 -15.97 10.82
C PRO A 170 -4.46 -14.77 10.96
N ALA A 171 -3.98 -14.21 9.84
CA ALA A 171 -3.08 -13.06 9.81
C ALA A 171 -3.81 -11.78 10.20
N THR A 172 -4.99 -11.51 9.63
CA THR A 172 -5.81 -10.34 9.95
C THR A 172 -6.35 -10.41 11.38
N LYS A 173 -6.80 -11.59 11.86
CA LYS A 173 -7.18 -11.82 13.27
C LYS A 173 -6.03 -11.52 14.24
N ARG A 174 -4.78 -11.81 13.84
CA ARG A 174 -3.60 -11.48 14.65
C ARG A 174 -3.39 -9.96 14.73
N ILE A 175 -3.53 -9.25 13.60
CA ILE A 175 -3.48 -7.78 13.58
C ILE A 175 -4.55 -7.22 14.53
N GLN A 176 -5.80 -7.65 14.41
CA GLN A 176 -6.89 -7.21 15.26
C GLN A 176 -6.57 -7.46 16.75
N ARG A 177 -6.17 -8.68 17.09
CA ARG A 177 -5.90 -9.07 18.49
C ARG A 177 -4.81 -8.23 19.14
N TYR A 178 -3.74 -7.91 18.42
CA TYR A 178 -2.58 -7.23 19.00
C TYR A 178 -2.58 -5.74 18.72
N ALA A 179 -2.85 -5.32 17.50
CA ALA A 179 -2.80 -3.92 17.10
C ALA A 179 -3.89 -3.08 17.76
N MET A 180 -5.07 -3.66 18.03
CA MET A 180 -6.20 -2.94 18.59
C MET A 180 -6.16 -2.81 20.12
N THR A 181 -5.23 -3.49 20.81
CA THR A 181 -5.02 -3.30 22.25
C THR A 181 -4.28 -1.99 22.55
N PRO A 182 -4.42 -1.39 23.74
CA PRO A 182 -3.63 -0.21 24.13
C PRO A 182 -2.11 -0.45 24.03
N ALA A 183 -1.63 -1.61 24.46
CA ALA A 183 -0.22 -1.98 24.38
C ALA A 183 0.24 -2.15 22.91
N GLY A 184 -0.57 -2.79 22.07
CA GLY A 184 -0.29 -2.95 20.64
C GLY A 184 -0.28 -1.62 19.91
N ARG A 185 -1.23 -0.73 20.16
CA ARG A 185 -1.22 0.63 19.60
C ARG A 185 0.01 1.43 20.02
N ARG A 186 0.42 1.31 21.31
CA ARG A 186 1.66 1.94 21.79
C ARG A 186 2.88 1.37 21.08
N PHE A 187 2.96 0.06 20.91
CA PHE A 187 4.04 -0.59 20.15
C PHE A 187 4.10 -0.08 18.70
N LEU A 188 2.97 -0.08 18.00
CA LEU A 188 2.88 0.44 16.62
C LEU A 188 3.30 1.91 16.55
N SER A 189 2.87 2.73 17.49
CA SER A 189 3.20 4.16 17.52
C SER A 189 4.69 4.40 17.74
N VAL A 190 5.30 3.71 18.70
CA VAL A 190 6.70 3.94 19.08
C VAL A 190 7.69 3.30 18.09
N PHE A 191 7.45 2.04 17.73
CA PHE A 191 8.43 1.26 16.94
C PHE A 191 8.17 1.30 15.44
N LEU A 192 6.90 1.41 15.02
CA LEU A 192 6.54 1.44 13.61
C LEU A 192 6.03 2.80 13.14
N ARG A 193 6.05 3.81 14.02
CA ARG A 193 5.52 5.15 13.72
C ARG A 193 4.13 5.09 13.09
N THR A 194 3.28 4.19 13.62
CA THR A 194 1.93 3.96 13.13
C THR A 194 0.94 4.20 14.24
N ARG A 195 0.12 5.23 14.10
CA ARG A 195 -0.95 5.59 15.02
C ARG A 195 -2.28 5.20 14.39
N ILE A 196 -3.06 4.40 15.08
CA ILE A 196 -4.38 3.93 14.63
C ILE A 196 -5.48 4.44 15.54
N ALA A 197 -6.65 4.68 14.97
CA ALA A 197 -7.84 5.07 15.71
C ALA A 197 -8.22 4.01 16.76
N GLN A 198 -8.93 4.44 17.81
CA GLN A 198 -9.42 3.50 18.83
C GLN A 198 -10.50 2.56 18.28
N VAL A 199 -11.31 3.08 17.39
CA VAL A 199 -12.32 2.32 16.65
C VAL A 199 -11.95 2.41 15.17
N CYS A 200 -11.85 1.28 14.52
CA CYS A 200 -11.60 1.16 13.10
C CYS A 200 -12.82 0.54 12.44
N GLU A 201 -13.43 1.28 11.53
CA GLU A 201 -14.62 0.82 10.79
C GLU A 201 -14.27 -0.22 9.73
N GLY A 202 -12.96 -0.32 9.40
CA GLY A 202 -12.46 -1.19 8.34
C GLY A 202 -12.70 -0.61 6.96
N VAL A 203 -12.32 -1.37 5.94
CA VAL A 203 -12.58 -1.01 4.54
C VAL A 203 -14.01 -1.41 4.21
N PRO A 204 -14.88 -0.46 3.83
CA PRO A 204 -16.24 -0.77 3.43
C PRO A 204 -16.27 -1.61 2.14
N HIS A 205 -17.40 -2.22 1.84
CA HIS A 205 -17.63 -2.78 0.51
C HIS A 205 -17.54 -1.66 -0.53
N ALA A 206 -16.58 -1.80 -1.46
CA ALA A 206 -16.22 -0.75 -2.40
C ALA A 206 -16.85 -0.96 -3.80
N GLU A 207 -17.93 -1.74 -3.90
CA GLU A 207 -18.49 -2.14 -5.19
C GLU A 207 -18.88 -0.94 -6.07
N GLU A 208 -19.62 0.01 -5.50
CA GLU A 208 -20.06 1.20 -6.25
C GLU A 208 -18.87 2.07 -6.66
N GLN A 209 -17.92 2.27 -5.76
CA GLN A 209 -16.70 3.03 -6.03
C GLN A 209 -15.86 2.35 -7.12
N VAL A 210 -15.70 1.04 -7.06
CA VAL A 210 -14.92 0.30 -8.06
C VAL A 210 -15.59 0.36 -9.44
N LYS A 211 -16.91 0.26 -9.51
CA LYS A 211 -17.68 0.46 -10.77
C LYS A 211 -17.51 1.86 -11.34
N ALA A 212 -17.42 2.86 -10.49
CA ALA A 212 -17.32 4.26 -10.86
C ALA A 212 -15.91 4.69 -11.33
N ILE A 213 -14.90 3.84 -11.25
CA ILE A 213 -13.52 4.15 -11.70
C ILE A 213 -13.48 4.39 -13.21
N ALA A 214 -14.25 3.64 -13.98
CA ALA A 214 -14.30 3.82 -15.44
C ALA A 214 -14.69 5.26 -15.83
N PRO A 215 -14.10 5.84 -16.88
CA PRO A 215 -13.26 5.22 -17.93
C PRO A 215 -11.77 5.05 -17.55
N ALA A 216 -11.32 5.44 -16.35
CA ALA A 216 -9.97 5.14 -15.91
C ALA A 216 -9.76 3.62 -15.79
N PHE A 217 -8.57 3.13 -16.13
CA PHE A 217 -8.33 1.69 -16.05
C PHE A 217 -8.17 1.21 -14.61
N THR A 218 -8.59 -0.03 -14.37
CA THR A 218 -8.36 -0.73 -13.10
C THR A 218 -7.47 -1.95 -13.32
N LEU A 219 -6.29 -1.99 -12.69
CA LEU A 219 -5.42 -3.15 -12.66
C LEU A 219 -5.38 -3.73 -11.24
N VAL A 220 -5.84 -4.95 -11.10
CA VAL A 220 -5.79 -5.69 -9.82
C VAL A 220 -4.63 -6.67 -9.86
N VAL A 221 -3.77 -6.65 -8.84
CA VAL A 221 -2.58 -7.50 -8.74
C VAL A 221 -2.58 -8.21 -7.39
N ALA A 222 -2.45 -9.53 -7.39
CA ALA A 222 -2.39 -10.31 -6.15
C ALA A 222 -1.67 -11.65 -6.33
N ASP A 223 -1.22 -12.21 -5.21
CA ASP A 223 -0.90 -13.64 -5.12
C ASP A 223 -2.18 -14.39 -4.72
N PRO A 224 -2.61 -15.43 -5.46
CA PRO A 224 -3.78 -16.23 -5.08
C PRO A 224 -3.61 -16.93 -3.72
N ALA A 225 -2.37 -17.14 -3.26
CA ALA A 225 -2.05 -17.71 -1.94
C ALA A 225 -1.72 -16.65 -0.88
N ASP A 226 -2.18 -15.42 -1.05
CA ASP A 226 -1.97 -14.34 -0.08
C ASP A 226 -2.57 -14.69 1.28
N HIS A 227 -1.74 -14.65 2.33
CA HIS A 227 -2.14 -15.04 3.68
C HIS A 227 -2.93 -13.98 4.47
N TYR A 228 -2.99 -12.73 3.96
CA TYR A 228 -3.83 -11.66 4.53
C TYR A 228 -5.20 -11.62 3.88
N PHE A 229 -5.24 -11.65 2.54
CA PHE A 229 -6.48 -11.54 1.79
C PHE A 229 -6.57 -12.67 0.78
N ALA A 230 -7.56 -13.55 0.97
CA ALA A 230 -7.78 -14.69 0.10
C ALA A 230 -8.05 -14.25 -1.36
N GLU A 231 -7.90 -15.17 -2.28
CA GLU A 231 -8.07 -14.95 -3.72
C GLU A 231 -9.45 -14.37 -4.09
N GLU A 232 -10.43 -14.53 -3.23
CA GLU A 232 -11.76 -13.95 -3.39
C GLU A 232 -11.72 -12.41 -3.50
N HIS A 233 -10.82 -11.73 -2.75
CA HIS A 233 -10.71 -10.27 -2.77
C HIS A 233 -10.31 -9.72 -4.14
N PRO A 234 -9.19 -10.12 -4.76
CA PRO A 234 -8.82 -9.60 -6.09
C PRO A 234 -9.80 -10.01 -7.17
N GLN A 235 -10.37 -11.22 -7.12
CA GLN A 235 -11.40 -11.64 -8.06
C GLN A 235 -12.68 -10.79 -7.93
N THR A 236 -13.07 -10.44 -6.73
CA THR A 236 -14.25 -9.61 -6.49
C THR A 236 -14.04 -8.18 -6.94
N ILE A 237 -12.87 -7.55 -6.66
CA ILE A 237 -12.55 -6.23 -7.19
C ILE A 237 -12.59 -6.25 -8.72
N TYR A 238 -12.00 -7.27 -9.35
CA TYR A 238 -12.02 -7.43 -10.79
C TYR A 238 -13.45 -7.59 -11.35
N ARG A 239 -14.32 -8.37 -10.69
CA ARG A 239 -15.73 -8.50 -11.09
C ARG A 239 -16.51 -7.18 -11.00
N TRP A 240 -16.27 -6.40 -9.95
CA TRP A 240 -16.93 -5.10 -9.74
C TRP A 240 -16.46 -4.04 -10.74
N ALA A 241 -15.20 -4.04 -11.11
CA ALA A 241 -14.66 -3.04 -12.02
C ALA A 241 -15.31 -3.12 -13.40
N ASN A 242 -15.61 -1.93 -13.97
CA ASN A 242 -15.97 -1.78 -15.38
C ASN A 242 -14.70 -1.72 -16.25
N GLU A 243 -14.86 -1.92 -17.56
CA GLU A 243 -13.75 -1.78 -18.51
C GLU A 243 -13.27 -0.31 -18.60
N PRO A 244 -11.95 -0.09 -18.82
CA PRO A 244 -10.91 -1.08 -19.06
C PRO A 244 -10.32 -1.64 -17.75
N LYS A 245 -10.21 -2.95 -17.63
CA LYS A 245 -9.69 -3.65 -16.44
C LYS A 245 -8.81 -4.83 -16.75
N ASP A 246 -7.92 -5.18 -15.81
CA ASP A 246 -7.10 -6.40 -15.85
C ASP A 246 -6.89 -6.98 -14.45
N LEU A 247 -6.65 -8.30 -14.41
CA LEU A 247 -6.29 -9.05 -13.20
C LEU A 247 -4.97 -9.79 -13.42
N TRP A 248 -3.96 -9.48 -12.61
CA TRP A 248 -2.70 -10.22 -12.60
C TRP A 248 -2.60 -11.06 -11.34
N LEU A 249 -2.76 -12.37 -11.49
CA LEU A 249 -2.47 -13.34 -10.44
C LEU A 249 -1.01 -13.77 -10.56
N LEU A 250 -0.23 -13.57 -9.50
CA LEU A 250 1.21 -13.80 -9.43
C LEU A 250 1.53 -14.83 -8.32
N PRO A 251 1.39 -16.14 -8.60
CA PRO A 251 1.57 -17.18 -7.58
C PRO A 251 2.96 -17.17 -6.96
N GLY A 252 3.02 -17.37 -5.64
CA GLY A 252 4.27 -17.50 -4.87
C GLY A 252 4.99 -16.18 -4.60
N THR A 253 4.36 -15.03 -4.86
CA THR A 253 4.96 -13.72 -4.61
C THR A 253 4.69 -13.18 -3.20
N GLY A 254 3.68 -13.71 -2.51
CA GLY A 254 3.31 -13.30 -1.15
C GLY A 254 2.41 -12.07 -1.09
N HIS A 255 2.50 -11.25 -0.04
CA HIS A 255 1.61 -10.12 0.22
C HIS A 255 2.27 -8.76 0.00
N GLY A 256 1.58 -7.88 -0.70
CA GLY A 256 1.89 -6.46 -0.75
C GLY A 256 3.30 -6.18 -1.29
N THR A 257 4.20 -5.69 -0.44
CA THR A 257 5.57 -5.36 -0.86
C THR A 257 6.43 -6.57 -1.24
N ASP A 258 6.00 -7.80 -1.00
CA ASP A 258 6.72 -8.99 -1.43
C ASP A 258 6.64 -9.17 -2.96
N LEU A 259 5.61 -8.61 -3.60
CA LEU A 259 5.43 -8.59 -5.07
C LEU A 259 6.40 -7.61 -5.77
N LEU A 260 6.94 -6.61 -5.06
CA LEU A 260 7.70 -5.50 -5.65
C LEU A 260 9.13 -5.91 -6.07
N SER A 261 9.24 -6.79 -7.05
CA SER A 261 10.51 -7.17 -7.67
C SER A 261 10.87 -6.25 -8.85
N PRO A 262 12.15 -6.21 -9.28
CA PRO A 262 12.53 -5.49 -10.50
C PRO A 262 11.72 -5.93 -11.73
N ARG A 263 11.50 -7.25 -11.88
CA ARG A 263 10.69 -7.82 -12.96
C ARG A 263 9.24 -7.33 -12.92
N PHE A 264 8.65 -7.25 -11.73
CA PHE A 264 7.31 -6.68 -11.55
C PHE A 264 7.29 -5.20 -11.93
N THR A 265 8.28 -4.43 -11.51
CA THR A 265 8.39 -3.00 -11.84
C THR A 265 8.47 -2.77 -13.35
N ASP A 266 9.31 -3.52 -14.05
CA ASP A 266 9.46 -3.39 -15.51
C ASP A 266 8.16 -3.76 -16.24
N ARG A 267 7.47 -4.83 -15.80
CA ARG A 267 6.16 -5.21 -16.32
C ARG A 267 5.10 -4.13 -16.09
N LEU A 268 5.05 -3.56 -14.88
CA LEU A 268 4.13 -2.47 -14.56
C LEU A 268 4.39 -1.23 -15.41
N LEU A 269 5.65 -0.81 -15.56
CA LEU A 269 6.02 0.33 -16.40
C LEU A 269 5.65 0.11 -17.87
N ALA A 270 5.85 -1.09 -18.40
CA ALA A 270 5.42 -1.44 -19.76
C ALA A 270 3.89 -1.36 -19.91
N GLU A 271 3.15 -1.80 -18.91
CA GLU A 271 1.69 -1.73 -18.90
C GLU A 271 1.18 -0.28 -18.83
N LEU A 272 1.78 0.55 -17.98
CA LEU A 272 1.44 1.98 -17.92
C LEU A 272 1.71 2.67 -19.27
N HIS A 273 2.85 2.36 -19.90
CA HIS A 273 3.17 2.90 -21.20
C HIS A 273 2.15 2.49 -22.30
N ARG A 274 1.68 1.25 -22.27
CA ARG A 274 0.67 0.74 -23.21
C ARG A 274 -0.69 1.43 -23.04
N ARG A 275 -1.08 1.75 -21.78
CA ARG A 275 -2.40 2.32 -21.47
C ARG A 275 -2.49 3.82 -21.60
N LEU A 276 -1.37 4.53 -21.48
CA LEU A 276 -1.34 5.99 -21.46
C LEU A 276 -0.97 6.61 -22.83
N ARG A 277 -0.72 5.78 -23.83
CA ARG A 277 -0.58 6.18 -25.23
C ARG A 277 -1.86 5.93 -25.98
#